data_76cac06d68731fdf5487ad63e160e14d
#
_entry.id   76cac06d68731fdf5487ad63e160e14d
#
_cell.length_a   1.000
_cell.length_b   1.000
_cell.length_c   1.000
_cell.angle_alpha   90.00
_cell.angle_beta   90.00
_cell.angle_gamma   90.00
#
_symmetry.space_group_name_H-M   'P 1'
#
loop_
_entity.id
_entity.type
_entity.pdbx_description
1 polymer ?
#
loop_
_entity_poly.entity_id
_entity_poly.type
_entity_poly.pdbx_seq_one_letter_code
_entity_poly.pdbx_strand_id
1 'polypeptide(L)'
;MLAPKRVKFRKAMKGRNRGFATRGQTVAFGHFGLQALEAGWVSNRQLEAARVAMTREMKRGGKLWIRVFPDKPITKKAAETRMGKGKGNPEGWVAVIKPGRILFEIEGIPKDLAAKAMALAHAKLPIKTRLVERED
;
A
#
# COMPACT_ATOMS: atom_id res chain seq x y z
N MET A 1 -11.00 1.82 -8.16
CA MET A 1 -10.13 1.30 -7.10
C MET A 1 -9.17 0.26 -7.64
N LEU A 2 -7.99 0.18 -7.07
CA LEU A 2 -6.98 -0.76 -7.54
C LEU A 2 -7.43 -2.21 -7.31
N ALA A 3 -7.41 -3.00 -8.37
CA ALA A 3 -7.74 -4.42 -8.31
C ALA A 3 -7.16 -5.12 -9.55
N PRO A 4 -6.78 -6.40 -9.45
CA PRO A 4 -6.28 -7.13 -10.59
C PRO A 4 -7.36 -7.31 -11.65
N LYS A 5 -7.01 -7.16 -12.92
CA LYS A 5 -7.93 -7.40 -14.03
C LYS A 5 -8.22 -8.89 -14.19
N ARG A 6 -7.23 -9.72 -13.94
CA ARG A 6 -7.37 -11.18 -14.00
C ARG A 6 -6.70 -11.77 -12.78
N VAL A 7 -7.31 -12.81 -12.24
CA VAL A 7 -6.74 -13.54 -11.11
C VAL A 7 -6.71 -15.02 -11.42
N LYS A 8 -5.61 -15.65 -11.08
CA LYS A 8 -5.50 -17.11 -11.21
C LYS A 8 -6.43 -17.80 -10.22
N PHE A 9 -6.52 -17.25 -9.02
CA PHE A 9 -7.43 -17.73 -7.98
C PHE A 9 -8.19 -16.54 -7.41
N ARG A 10 -9.49 -16.67 -7.29
CA ARG A 10 -10.34 -15.63 -6.69
C ARG A 10 -10.13 -15.51 -5.19
N LYS A 11 -9.67 -16.58 -4.57
CA LYS A 11 -9.44 -16.63 -3.13
C LYS A 11 -8.03 -17.11 -2.88
N ALA A 12 -7.41 -16.59 -1.83
CA ALA A 12 -6.09 -17.01 -1.41
C ALA A 12 -6.10 -17.34 0.07
N MET A 13 -5.25 -18.26 0.47
CA MET A 13 -5.10 -18.60 1.87
C MET A 13 -4.33 -17.50 2.59
N LYS A 14 -4.69 -17.29 3.85
CA LYS A 14 -3.90 -16.42 4.71
C LYS A 14 -2.56 -17.08 4.95
N GLY A 15 -1.49 -16.40 4.58
CA GLY A 15 -0.14 -16.83 4.89
C GLY A 15 0.42 -16.06 6.06
N ARG A 16 1.63 -16.39 6.45
CA ARG A 16 2.39 -15.60 7.41
C ARG A 16 3.20 -14.56 6.66
N ASN A 17 3.09 -13.33 7.09
CA ASN A 17 3.84 -12.23 6.48
C ASN A 17 5.15 -12.05 7.27
N ARG A 18 6.20 -12.75 6.85
CA ARG A 18 7.50 -12.75 7.50
C ARG A 18 8.60 -12.24 6.59
N GLY A 19 9.69 -11.82 7.21
CA GLY A 19 10.89 -11.38 6.50
C GLY A 19 10.86 -9.91 6.14
N PHE A 20 11.85 -9.52 5.36
CA PHE A 20 12.04 -8.14 4.91
C PHE A 20 11.86 -8.08 3.41
N ALA A 21 11.57 -6.88 2.90
CA ALA A 21 11.49 -6.68 1.47
C ALA A 21 12.86 -6.88 0.83
N THR A 22 12.90 -7.69 -0.24
CA THR A 22 14.11 -7.90 -1.03
C THR A 22 14.05 -7.13 -2.34
N ARG A 23 12.86 -6.67 -2.70
CA ARG A 23 12.62 -5.85 -3.88
C ARG A 23 11.75 -4.66 -3.50
N GLY A 24 11.90 -3.56 -4.23
CA GLY A 24 11.12 -2.36 -3.99
C GLY A 24 11.43 -1.68 -2.67
N GLN A 25 12.67 -1.80 -2.19
CA GLN A 25 13.11 -1.20 -0.93
C GLN A 25 13.86 0.11 -1.09
N THR A 26 14.09 0.54 -2.33
CA THR A 26 14.77 1.79 -2.62
C THR A 26 13.91 2.68 -3.49
N VAL A 27 14.08 4.00 -3.33
CA VAL A 27 13.42 4.99 -4.18
C VAL A 27 14.05 4.92 -5.56
N ALA A 28 13.25 4.61 -6.58
CA ALA A 28 13.75 4.36 -7.94
C ALA A 28 13.25 5.38 -8.97
N PHE A 29 12.01 5.84 -8.84
CA PHE A 29 11.39 6.73 -9.82
C PHE A 29 11.36 8.18 -9.41
N GLY A 30 11.17 8.45 -8.13
CA GLY A 30 11.01 9.80 -7.61
C GLY A 30 12.19 10.27 -6.77
N HIS A 31 11.99 11.34 -6.06
CA HIS A 31 12.97 11.93 -5.14
C HIS A 31 12.74 11.47 -3.70
N PHE A 32 11.49 11.30 -3.34
CA PHE A 32 11.07 10.92 -1.99
C PHE A 32 10.19 9.69 -2.06
N GLY A 33 10.26 8.87 -1.03
CA GLY A 33 9.44 7.68 -0.92
C GLY A 33 8.86 7.52 0.48
N LEU A 34 7.76 6.79 0.57
CA LEU A 34 7.17 6.39 1.83
C LEU A 34 7.49 4.91 2.04
N GLN A 35 8.33 4.64 3.03
CA GLN A 35 8.83 3.29 3.29
C GLN A 35 8.12 2.67 4.48
N ALA A 36 7.73 1.41 4.33
CA ALA A 36 7.12 0.64 5.41
C ALA A 36 8.17 0.29 6.47
N LEU A 37 7.82 0.49 7.74
CA LEU A 37 8.66 0.14 8.87
C LEU A 37 8.25 -1.18 9.52
N GLU A 38 7.08 -1.70 9.17
CA GLU A 38 6.57 -2.95 9.72
C GLU A 38 5.83 -3.73 8.66
N ALA A 39 5.60 -5.02 8.94
CA ALA A 39 4.82 -5.87 8.07
C ALA A 39 3.33 -5.63 8.26
N GLY A 40 2.55 -5.84 7.21
CA GLY A 40 1.10 -5.72 7.30
C GLY A 40 0.44 -5.87 5.95
N TRP A 41 -0.88 -5.80 5.97
CA TRP A 41 -1.69 -5.79 4.76
C TRP A 41 -2.27 -4.41 4.56
N VAL A 42 -2.11 -3.87 3.37
CA VAL A 42 -2.68 -2.58 2.99
C VAL A 42 -3.74 -2.83 1.93
N SER A 43 -4.98 -2.47 2.23
CA SER A 43 -6.08 -2.71 1.32
C SER A 43 -6.06 -1.72 0.15
N ASN A 44 -6.75 -2.10 -0.94
CA ASN A 44 -6.90 -1.21 -2.08
C ASN A 44 -7.60 0.11 -1.68
N ARG A 45 -8.50 0.06 -0.71
CA ARG A 45 -9.17 1.28 -0.21
C ARG A 45 -8.20 2.18 0.55
N GLN A 46 -7.32 1.58 1.37
CA GLN A 46 -6.32 2.33 2.11
C GLN A 46 -5.29 2.98 1.16
N LEU A 47 -4.85 2.24 0.14
CA LEU A 47 -3.94 2.77 -0.87
C LEU A 47 -4.59 3.94 -1.62
N GLU A 48 -5.85 3.81 -2.00
CA GLU A 48 -6.56 4.87 -2.70
C GLU A 48 -6.75 6.10 -1.80
N ALA A 49 -7.10 5.90 -0.54
CA ALA A 49 -7.26 6.99 0.41
C ALA A 49 -5.93 7.74 0.61
N ALA A 50 -4.83 7.01 0.73
CA ALA A 50 -3.51 7.62 0.87
C ALA A 50 -3.13 8.40 -0.39
N ARG A 51 -3.36 7.83 -1.57
CA ARG A 51 -3.08 8.50 -2.84
C ARG A 51 -3.85 9.81 -2.96
N VAL A 52 -5.13 9.79 -2.65
CA VAL A 52 -5.98 10.99 -2.72
C VAL A 52 -5.49 12.07 -1.76
N ALA A 53 -5.16 11.68 -0.53
CA ALA A 53 -4.67 12.61 0.48
C ALA A 53 -3.37 13.28 0.03
N MET A 54 -2.44 12.50 -0.53
CA MET A 54 -1.17 13.01 -1.05
C MET A 54 -1.38 13.94 -2.23
N THR A 55 -2.23 13.55 -3.17
CA THR A 55 -2.50 14.34 -4.38
C THR A 55 -3.12 15.68 -4.03
N ARG A 56 -4.03 15.71 -3.06
CA ARG A 56 -4.64 16.97 -2.61
C ARG A 56 -3.61 17.91 -1.99
N GLU A 57 -2.71 17.38 -1.19
CA GLU A 57 -1.67 18.18 -0.57
C GLU A 57 -0.67 18.71 -1.60
N MET A 58 -0.37 17.92 -2.62
CA MET A 58 0.54 18.31 -3.69
C MET A 58 -0.05 19.34 -4.66
N LYS A 59 -1.37 19.50 -4.67
CA LYS A 59 -2.06 20.53 -5.46
C LYS A 59 -1.68 20.57 -6.95
N ARG A 60 -1.75 19.45 -7.62
CA ARG A 60 -1.37 19.32 -9.04
C ARG A 60 0.12 19.49 -9.33
N GLY A 61 0.95 19.70 -8.31
CA GLY A 61 2.39 19.75 -8.49
C GLY A 61 2.98 18.35 -8.40
N GLY A 62 4.06 18.12 -9.13
CA GLY A 62 4.80 16.90 -9.02
C GLY A 62 4.16 15.67 -9.63
N LYS A 63 4.79 14.53 -9.40
CA LYS A 63 4.33 13.22 -9.84
C LYS A 63 4.27 12.27 -8.66
N LEU A 64 3.33 11.34 -8.71
CA LEU A 64 3.13 10.32 -7.70
C LEU A 64 3.15 8.94 -8.35
N TRP A 65 3.91 8.02 -7.77
CA TRP A 65 3.92 6.61 -8.16
C TRP A 65 3.45 5.76 -7.01
N ILE A 66 2.59 4.79 -7.30
CA ILE A 66 2.22 3.74 -6.34
C ILE A 66 3.11 2.54 -6.65
N ARG A 67 3.96 2.16 -5.69
CA ARG A 67 4.95 1.10 -5.89
C ARG A 67 4.47 -0.29 -5.48
N VAL A 68 3.27 -0.40 -4.95
CA VAL A 68 2.69 -1.67 -4.53
C VAL A 68 1.33 -1.84 -5.17
N PHE A 69 0.91 -3.10 -5.34
CA PHE A 69 -0.37 -3.41 -5.94
C PHE A 69 -1.14 -4.40 -5.07
N PRO A 70 -2.43 -4.17 -4.84
CA PRO A 70 -3.26 -5.05 -4.00
C PRO A 70 -3.73 -6.26 -4.81
N ASP A 71 -2.91 -7.30 -4.86
CA ASP A 71 -3.17 -8.49 -5.67
C ASP A 71 -3.66 -9.69 -4.87
N LYS A 72 -3.67 -9.62 -3.54
CA LYS A 72 -4.14 -10.72 -2.70
C LYS A 72 -5.61 -10.53 -2.36
N PRO A 73 -6.49 -11.48 -2.75
CA PRO A 73 -7.90 -11.38 -2.37
C PRO A 73 -8.10 -11.72 -0.91
N ILE A 74 -9.01 -10.98 -0.25
CA ILE A 74 -9.41 -11.28 1.11
C ILE A 74 -10.89 -11.62 1.14
N THR A 75 -11.25 -12.53 2.03
CA THR A 75 -12.63 -12.96 2.22
C THR A 75 -13.06 -12.64 3.64
N LYS A 76 -14.35 -12.29 3.78
CA LYS A 76 -14.94 -12.06 5.08
C LYS A 76 -16.12 -13.01 5.23
N LYS A 77 -16.19 -13.73 6.35
CA LYS A 77 -17.32 -14.59 6.63
C LYS A 77 -18.49 -13.72 7.05
N ALA A 78 -19.67 -14.02 6.51
CA ALA A 78 -20.89 -13.40 7.00
C ALA A 78 -21.13 -13.82 8.44
N ALA A 79 -21.84 -12.95 9.19
CA ALA A 79 -22.11 -13.24 10.60
C ALA A 79 -22.86 -14.56 10.81
N GLU A 80 -23.71 -14.95 9.86
CA GLU A 80 -24.46 -16.21 9.91
C GLU A 80 -23.67 -17.41 9.40
N THR A 81 -22.50 -17.20 8.83
CA THR A 81 -21.69 -18.30 8.32
C THR A 81 -21.02 -19.01 9.46
N ARG A 82 -21.54 -20.16 9.80
CA ARG A 82 -20.98 -20.97 10.88
C ARG A 82 -20.06 -22.03 10.31
N MET A 83 -18.97 -22.26 11.02
CA MET A 83 -18.20 -23.48 10.91
C MET A 83 -17.71 -23.83 9.51
N GLY A 84 -17.05 -22.92 8.91
CA GLY A 84 -16.10 -23.28 7.88
C GLY A 84 -16.60 -24.07 6.70
N LYS A 85 -17.75 -23.80 6.20
CA LYS A 85 -18.12 -24.35 4.90
C LYS A 85 -17.47 -23.54 3.80
N GLY A 86 -16.14 -23.56 3.76
CA GLY A 86 -15.37 -22.84 2.76
C GLY A 86 -15.26 -21.33 3.04
N LYS A 87 -14.49 -20.65 2.21
CA LYS A 87 -14.31 -19.21 2.31
C LYS A 87 -15.50 -18.48 1.70
N GLY A 88 -15.85 -17.35 2.28
CA GLY A 88 -16.82 -16.44 1.69
C GLY A 88 -16.32 -15.88 0.35
N ASN A 89 -17.14 -15.04 -0.28
CA ASN A 89 -16.73 -14.35 -1.50
C ASN A 89 -15.62 -13.34 -1.21
N PRO A 90 -14.72 -13.07 -2.17
CA PRO A 90 -13.73 -12.01 -1.97
C PRO A 90 -14.43 -10.66 -1.74
N GLU A 91 -14.04 -9.97 -0.67
CA GLU A 91 -14.57 -8.65 -0.36
C GLU A 91 -13.64 -7.52 -0.75
N GLY A 92 -12.41 -7.82 -1.05
CA GLY A 92 -11.45 -6.80 -1.43
C GLY A 92 -10.09 -7.40 -1.73
N TRP A 93 -9.16 -6.51 -1.93
CA TRP A 93 -7.80 -6.86 -2.32
C TRP A 93 -6.82 -6.16 -1.39
N VAL A 94 -5.74 -6.83 -1.06
CA VAL A 94 -4.69 -6.24 -0.23
C VAL A 94 -3.33 -6.44 -0.87
N ALA A 95 -2.44 -5.50 -0.61
CA ALA A 95 -1.02 -5.65 -0.87
C ALA A 95 -0.37 -6.19 0.40
N VAL A 96 0.44 -7.24 0.26
CA VAL A 96 1.20 -7.81 1.38
C VAL A 96 2.51 -7.02 1.47
N ILE A 97 2.69 -6.33 2.58
CA ILE A 97 3.82 -5.43 2.77
C ILE A 97 4.78 -6.02 3.78
N LYS A 98 6.07 -5.96 3.45
CA LYS A 98 7.17 -6.34 4.35
C LYS A 98 7.94 -5.08 4.74
N PRO A 99 8.60 -5.09 5.91
CA PRO A 99 9.43 -3.93 6.31
C PRO A 99 10.48 -3.61 5.24
N GLY A 100 10.66 -2.34 4.96
CA GLY A 100 11.59 -1.85 3.95
C GLY A 100 10.96 -1.53 2.60
N ARG A 101 9.75 -2.03 2.33
CA ARG A 101 9.08 -1.79 1.05
C ARG A 101 8.72 -0.32 0.87
N ILE A 102 9.00 0.21 -0.31
CA ILE A 102 8.53 1.55 -0.69
C ILE A 102 7.09 1.42 -1.20
N LEU A 103 6.18 2.17 -0.61
CA LEU A 103 4.76 2.15 -0.95
C LEU A 103 4.41 3.18 -2.01
N PHE A 104 4.94 4.39 -1.86
CA PHE A 104 4.71 5.50 -2.77
C PHE A 104 6.01 6.23 -3.03
N GLU A 105 6.09 6.87 -4.19
CA GLU A 105 7.18 7.79 -4.50
C GLU A 105 6.60 9.08 -5.04
N ILE A 106 7.25 10.19 -4.77
CA ILE A 106 6.87 11.50 -5.30
C ILE A 106 8.09 12.25 -5.79
N GLU A 107 7.86 13.12 -6.76
CA GLU A 107 8.89 13.93 -7.40
C GLU A 107 8.31 15.28 -7.79
N GLY A 108 9.18 16.26 -7.90
CA GLY A 108 8.80 17.56 -8.43
C GLY A 108 8.19 18.51 -7.40
N ILE A 109 8.36 18.22 -6.11
CA ILE A 109 7.92 19.10 -5.03
C ILE A 109 9.03 19.26 -3.99
N PRO A 110 9.01 20.37 -3.22
CA PRO A 110 10.01 20.57 -2.15
C PRO A 110 9.86 19.53 -1.02
N LYS A 111 10.93 19.32 -0.28
CA LYS A 111 10.95 18.34 0.81
C LYS A 111 9.90 18.61 1.88
N ASP A 112 9.67 19.87 2.25
CA ASP A 112 8.67 20.22 3.27
C ASP A 112 7.26 19.84 2.83
N LEU A 113 6.92 20.08 1.57
CA LEU A 113 5.63 19.68 1.02
C LEU A 113 5.54 18.16 0.91
N ALA A 114 6.64 17.51 0.52
CA ALA A 114 6.72 16.04 0.48
C ALA A 114 6.47 15.44 1.86
N ALA A 115 7.07 16.01 2.90
CA ALA A 115 6.87 15.55 4.27
C ALA A 115 5.41 15.67 4.71
N LYS A 116 4.74 16.76 4.36
CA LYS A 116 3.31 16.94 4.67
C LYS A 116 2.45 15.92 3.93
N ALA A 117 2.71 15.70 2.66
CA ALA A 117 1.96 14.73 1.86
C ALA A 117 2.15 13.32 2.43
N MET A 118 3.37 12.94 2.76
CA MET A 118 3.67 11.63 3.33
C MET A 118 3.05 11.43 4.71
N ALA A 119 2.99 12.49 5.52
CA ALA A 119 2.33 12.42 6.83
C ALA A 119 0.83 12.15 6.68
N LEU A 120 0.19 12.77 5.70
CA LEU A 120 -1.22 12.53 5.42
C LEU A 120 -1.46 11.10 4.91
N ALA A 121 -0.57 10.60 4.06
CA ALA A 121 -0.63 9.22 3.59
C ALA A 121 -0.46 8.23 4.74
N HIS A 122 0.52 8.47 5.61
CA HIS A 122 0.77 7.65 6.80
C HIS A 122 -0.49 7.50 7.65
N ALA A 123 -1.24 8.59 7.83
CA ALA A 123 -2.47 8.58 8.63
C ALA A 123 -3.57 7.68 8.03
N LYS A 124 -3.51 7.39 6.74
CA LYS A 124 -4.50 6.53 6.06
C LYS A 124 -4.07 5.07 6.00
N LEU A 125 -2.85 4.76 6.39
CA LEU A 125 -2.29 3.41 6.28
C LEU A 125 -2.29 2.72 7.64
N PRO A 126 -2.44 1.38 7.67
CA PRO A 126 -2.49 0.62 8.92
C PRO A 126 -1.12 0.26 9.49
N ILE A 127 -0.05 0.60 8.81
CA ILE A 127 1.31 0.25 9.20
C ILE A 127 2.14 1.52 9.40
N LYS A 128 3.19 1.40 10.19
CA LYS A 128 4.13 2.50 10.40
C LYS A 128 4.98 2.70 9.15
N THR A 129 5.17 3.96 8.80
CA THR A 129 5.94 4.36 7.62
C THR A 129 6.85 5.53 7.95
N ARG A 130 7.82 5.78 7.06
CA ARG A 130 8.69 6.96 7.16
C ARG A 130 9.00 7.51 5.78
N LEU A 131 9.31 8.78 5.74
CA LEU A 131 9.83 9.44 4.54
C LEU A 131 11.28 9.01 4.33
N VAL A 132 11.61 8.65 3.11
CA VAL A 132 12.98 8.39 2.70
C VAL A 132 13.31 9.19 1.45
N GLU A 133 14.57 9.57 1.30
CA GLU A 133 15.03 10.28 0.12
C GLU A 133 15.79 9.32 -0.79
N ARG A 134 15.79 9.65 -2.09
CA ARG A 134 16.56 8.90 -3.05
C ARG A 134 18.05 9.10 -2.78
N GLU A 135 18.77 8.00 -2.75
CA GLU A 135 20.22 8.03 -2.66
C GLU A 135 20.81 8.12 -4.06
N ASP A 136 21.70 9.07 -4.26
CA ASP A 136 22.43 9.25 -5.52
C ASP A 136 23.74 8.48 -5.53
#